data_bb4268732d2f311f9988b71188c846ef
#
_entry.id   bb4268732d2f311f9988b71188c846ef
#
_cell.length_a   1.000
_cell.length_b   1.000
_cell.length_c   1.000
_cell.angle_alpha   90.00
_cell.angle_beta   90.00
_cell.angle_gamma   90.00
#
_symmetry.space_group_name_H-M   'P 1'
#
loop_
_entity.id
_entity.type
_entity.pdbx_description
1 polymer ?
#
loop_
_entity_poly.entity_id
_entity_poly.type
_entity_poly.pdbx_seq_one_letter_code
_entity_poly.pdbx_strand_id
1 'polypeptide(L)'
;RILVETLQQWHDVEFAKQVNRKMISVYNSQMVHLSTEGIFTELLKDYFDDVWPEFVKAFLGPDTFLFYYQVKDELGSGFGFGKGPLFDLDERLIKNLCFDYPDSAPVRIASMVPCFDTPEEEKETEQFSKWVLWLLDNFGKQKDVRSSISGNLGSFSWTGNVSPYYERNIKCFEKLLNHQIAEVREWAQKCISDERKL
;
A
#
# COMPACT_ATOMS: atom_id res chain seq x y z
N ARG A 1 9.05 18.63 -10.33
CA ARG A 1 9.50 19.65 -9.37
C ARG A 1 8.72 20.96 -9.52
N ILE A 2 8.71 21.59 -10.70
CA ILE A 2 7.99 22.87 -10.93
C ILE A 2 6.50 22.76 -10.57
N LEU A 3 5.81 21.67 -10.95
CA LEU A 3 4.39 21.46 -10.62
C LEU A 3 4.15 21.37 -9.10
N VAL A 4 4.99 20.66 -8.38
CA VAL A 4 4.92 20.56 -6.92
C VAL A 4 5.11 21.92 -6.27
N GLU A 5 6.15 22.65 -6.68
CA GLU A 5 6.42 24.01 -6.17
C GLU A 5 5.23 24.97 -6.47
N THR A 6 4.60 24.83 -7.65
CA THR A 6 3.42 25.62 -8.01
C THR A 6 2.20 25.29 -7.16
N LEU A 7 1.92 24.00 -6.92
CA LEU A 7 0.83 23.57 -6.04
C LEU A 7 1.01 24.11 -4.61
N GLN A 8 2.22 24.05 -4.09
CA GLN A 8 2.56 24.56 -2.76
C GLN A 8 2.44 26.09 -2.62
N GLN A 9 2.72 26.84 -3.69
CA GLN A 9 2.73 28.29 -3.64
C GLN A 9 1.38 28.94 -3.94
N TRP A 10 0.60 28.37 -4.85
CA TRP A 10 -0.59 29.04 -5.38
C TRP A 10 -1.86 28.76 -4.59
N HIS A 11 -1.93 27.61 -3.91
CA HIS A 11 -3.12 27.18 -3.17
C HIS A 11 -4.43 27.28 -3.96
N ASP A 12 -4.35 27.03 -5.30
CA ASP A 12 -5.47 27.10 -6.23
C ASP A 12 -6.13 25.74 -6.39
N VAL A 13 -7.33 25.59 -5.86
CA VAL A 13 -8.13 24.36 -5.89
C VAL A 13 -8.47 23.93 -7.32
N GLU A 14 -8.83 24.85 -8.20
CA GLU A 14 -9.17 24.50 -9.58
C GLU A 14 -7.93 24.04 -10.37
N PHE A 15 -6.79 24.65 -10.11
CA PHE A 15 -5.52 24.19 -10.67
C PHE A 15 -5.17 22.78 -10.14
N ALA A 16 -5.32 22.54 -8.83
CA ALA A 16 -5.08 21.22 -8.24
C ALA A 16 -5.99 20.14 -8.86
N LYS A 17 -7.29 20.42 -9.04
CA LYS A 17 -8.23 19.53 -9.73
C LYS A 17 -7.82 19.25 -11.18
N GLN A 18 -7.35 20.26 -11.92
CA GLN A 18 -6.87 20.06 -13.29
C GLN A 18 -5.61 19.20 -13.33
N VAL A 19 -4.67 19.43 -12.41
CA VAL A 19 -3.46 18.62 -12.28
C VAL A 19 -3.84 17.18 -11.97
N ASN A 20 -4.72 16.94 -11.00
CA ASN A 20 -5.20 15.59 -10.64
C ASN A 20 -5.80 14.86 -11.86
N ARG A 21 -6.73 15.48 -12.58
CA ARG A 21 -7.34 14.90 -13.79
C ARG A 21 -6.30 14.60 -14.87
N LYS A 22 -5.36 15.51 -15.07
CA LYS A 22 -4.30 15.33 -16.08
C LYS A 22 -3.39 14.18 -15.70
N MET A 23 -2.99 14.07 -14.43
CA MET A 23 -2.15 12.98 -13.94
C MET A 23 -2.86 11.64 -14.06
N ILE A 24 -4.13 11.53 -13.67
CA ILE A 24 -4.95 10.35 -13.86
C ILE A 24 -4.98 9.94 -15.34
N SER A 25 -5.23 10.89 -16.25
CA SER A 25 -5.27 10.64 -17.69
C SER A 25 -3.93 10.14 -18.24
N VAL A 26 -2.83 10.77 -17.85
CA VAL A 26 -1.48 10.40 -18.28
C VAL A 26 -1.12 9.00 -17.77
N TYR A 27 -1.35 8.73 -16.51
CA TYR A 27 -1.03 7.43 -15.88
C TYR A 27 -1.87 6.28 -16.43
N ASN A 28 -3.08 6.55 -16.90
CA ASN A 28 -3.90 5.53 -17.56
C ASN A 28 -3.49 5.28 -19.02
N SER A 29 -2.81 6.23 -19.67
CA SER A 29 -2.52 6.14 -21.10
C SER A 29 -1.17 5.53 -21.44
N GLN A 30 -0.20 5.60 -20.54
CA GLN A 30 1.17 5.12 -20.78
C GLN A 30 1.92 4.87 -19.47
N MET A 31 2.86 3.91 -19.49
CA MET A 31 3.85 3.80 -18.42
C MET A 31 4.81 5.01 -18.52
N VAL A 32 4.67 5.93 -17.62
CA VAL A 32 5.51 7.11 -17.55
C VAL A 32 6.49 6.89 -16.41
N HIS A 33 7.77 6.66 -16.77
CA HIS A 33 8.87 6.89 -15.83
C HIS A 33 9.12 8.40 -15.68
N LEU A 34 8.07 9.15 -15.39
CA LEU A 34 8.25 10.52 -14.96
C LEU A 34 8.63 10.45 -13.48
N SER A 35 9.68 11.13 -13.15
CA SER A 35 9.92 11.55 -11.77
C SER A 35 8.84 12.58 -11.39
N THR A 36 7.60 12.10 -11.28
CA THR A 36 6.45 12.86 -10.77
C THR A 36 6.48 12.85 -9.25
N GLU A 37 7.68 12.58 -8.70
CA GLU A 37 7.94 12.48 -7.28
C GLU A 37 7.20 13.54 -6.50
N GLY A 38 6.19 13.09 -5.77
CA GLY A 38 5.45 13.91 -4.82
C GLY A 38 4.22 14.65 -5.36
N ILE A 39 3.82 14.55 -6.65
CA ILE A 39 2.62 15.28 -7.11
C ILE A 39 1.37 14.79 -6.41
N PHE A 40 1.11 13.48 -6.38
CA PHE A 40 -0.04 12.95 -5.66
C PHE A 40 0.11 13.11 -4.14
N THR A 41 1.33 13.06 -3.63
CA THR A 41 1.61 13.35 -2.22
C THR A 41 1.14 14.77 -1.85
N GLU A 42 1.51 15.78 -2.64
CA GLU A 42 1.09 17.17 -2.40
C GLU A 42 -0.42 17.35 -2.63
N LEU A 43 -0.98 16.78 -3.69
CA LEU A 43 -2.42 16.84 -3.95
C LEU A 43 -3.23 16.25 -2.79
N LEU A 44 -2.84 15.09 -2.27
CA LEU A 44 -3.55 14.45 -1.17
C LEU A 44 -3.27 15.08 0.19
N LYS A 45 -2.16 15.80 0.34
CA LYS A 45 -1.84 16.52 1.57
C LYS A 45 -2.61 17.84 1.69
N ASP A 46 -2.58 18.65 0.63
CA ASP A 46 -3.04 20.04 0.67
C ASP A 46 -4.43 20.25 0.06
N TYR A 47 -4.91 19.33 -0.80
CA TYR A 47 -6.17 19.44 -1.54
C TYR A 47 -7.05 18.19 -1.42
N PHE A 48 -6.93 17.43 -0.33
CA PHE A 48 -7.56 16.13 -0.16
C PHE A 48 -9.04 16.12 -0.52
N ASP A 49 -9.84 16.96 0.10
CA ASP A 49 -11.31 16.97 -0.06
C ASP A 49 -11.72 17.26 -1.53
N ASP A 50 -10.91 18.01 -2.26
CA ASP A 50 -11.18 18.42 -3.62
C ASP A 50 -10.78 17.39 -4.68
N VAL A 51 -9.72 16.61 -4.43
CA VAL A 51 -9.16 15.67 -5.41
C VAL A 51 -9.50 14.22 -5.10
N TRP A 52 -9.78 13.87 -3.84
CA TRP A 52 -10.00 12.51 -3.36
C TRP A 52 -11.09 11.75 -4.13
N PRO A 53 -12.28 12.30 -4.41
CA PRO A 53 -13.33 11.55 -5.10
C PRO A 53 -12.91 11.08 -6.51
N GLU A 54 -12.24 11.93 -7.29
CA GLU A 54 -11.74 11.55 -8.61
C GLU A 54 -10.55 10.59 -8.53
N PHE A 55 -9.65 10.82 -7.56
CA PHE A 55 -8.54 9.91 -7.28
C PHE A 55 -9.04 8.50 -6.94
N VAL A 56 -9.97 8.37 -6.01
CA VAL A 56 -10.57 7.07 -5.60
C VAL A 56 -11.22 6.37 -6.78
N LYS A 57 -12.01 7.10 -7.57
CA LYS A 57 -12.64 6.54 -8.77
C LYS A 57 -11.59 5.97 -9.75
N ALA A 58 -10.50 6.67 -9.97
CA ALA A 58 -9.40 6.18 -10.80
C ALA A 58 -8.64 5.04 -10.10
N PHE A 59 -8.35 5.18 -8.82
CA PHE A 59 -7.61 4.19 -8.05
C PHE A 59 -8.33 2.83 -7.97
N LEU A 60 -9.66 2.81 -7.90
CA LEU A 60 -10.46 1.60 -7.80
C LEU A 60 -11.05 1.12 -9.14
N GLY A 61 -10.92 1.89 -10.20
CA GLY A 61 -11.49 1.58 -11.51
C GLY A 61 -10.97 0.27 -12.11
N PRO A 62 -11.79 -0.46 -12.88
CA PRO A 62 -11.40 -1.73 -13.50
C PRO A 62 -10.34 -1.57 -14.60
N ASP A 63 -10.38 -0.45 -15.33
CA ASP A 63 -9.51 -0.20 -16.49
C ASP A 63 -8.31 0.69 -16.14
N THR A 64 -7.97 0.80 -14.84
CA THR A 64 -6.95 1.74 -14.35
C THR A 64 -5.71 1.04 -13.82
N PHE A 65 -5.34 -0.08 -14.42
CA PHE A 65 -4.19 -0.89 -13.99
C PHE A 65 -2.87 -0.09 -13.96
N LEU A 66 -2.61 0.70 -15.01
CA LEU A 66 -1.39 1.51 -15.07
C LEU A 66 -1.39 2.61 -14.00
N PHE A 67 -2.52 3.30 -13.81
CA PHE A 67 -2.68 4.30 -12.77
C PHE A 67 -2.43 3.68 -11.38
N TYR A 68 -3.06 2.55 -11.10
CA TYR A 68 -2.85 1.84 -9.84
C TYR A 68 -1.38 1.48 -9.60
N TYR A 69 -0.67 1.00 -10.62
CA TYR A 69 0.76 0.65 -10.48
C TYR A 69 1.61 1.88 -10.13
N GLN A 70 1.38 3.00 -10.78
CA GLN A 70 2.13 4.23 -10.53
C GLN A 70 1.79 4.84 -9.16
N VAL A 71 0.51 4.78 -8.77
CA VAL A 71 0.10 5.17 -7.41
C VAL A 71 0.75 4.28 -6.36
N LYS A 72 0.83 2.98 -6.63
CA LYS A 72 1.52 2.04 -5.73
C LYS A 72 2.99 2.41 -5.56
N ASP A 73 3.69 2.76 -6.63
CA ASP A 73 5.10 3.14 -6.59
C ASP A 73 5.31 4.50 -5.90
N GLU A 74 4.43 5.47 -6.13
CA GLU A 74 4.56 6.83 -5.58
C GLU A 74 4.11 6.93 -4.11
N LEU A 75 2.96 6.33 -3.79
CA LEU A 75 2.28 6.53 -2.51
C LEU A 75 2.37 5.31 -1.58
N GLY A 76 2.70 4.16 -2.10
CA GLY A 76 2.83 2.93 -1.33
C GLY A 76 4.15 2.84 -0.58
N SER A 77 4.31 1.75 0.17
CA SER A 77 5.50 1.48 0.98
C SER A 77 6.72 0.99 0.18
N GLY A 78 6.80 1.24 -1.11
CA GLY A 78 7.88 0.87 -2.02
C GLY A 78 8.65 -0.40 -1.61
N PHE A 79 8.59 -1.47 -2.38
CA PHE A 79 9.26 -2.77 -2.07
C PHE A 79 9.07 -3.29 -0.63
N GLY A 80 7.99 -2.90 0.07
CA GLY A 80 7.72 -3.30 1.45
C GLY A 80 8.55 -2.56 2.52
N PHE A 81 9.40 -1.61 2.13
CA PHE A 81 10.26 -0.87 3.04
C PHE A 81 9.70 0.51 3.37
N GLY A 82 9.48 0.73 4.64
CA GLY A 82 9.05 2.02 5.16
C GLY A 82 7.58 2.35 4.93
N LYS A 83 7.19 3.51 5.43
CA LYS A 83 5.84 4.02 5.36
C LYS A 83 5.71 4.95 4.16
N GLY A 84 4.95 4.56 3.16
CA GLY A 84 4.68 5.41 2.01
C GLY A 84 3.75 6.59 2.35
N PRO A 85 3.78 7.67 1.52
CA PRO A 85 3.02 8.89 1.78
C PRO A 85 1.51 8.69 2.01
N LEU A 86 0.89 7.70 1.37
CA LEU A 86 -0.51 7.38 1.60
C LEU A 86 -0.81 7.05 3.07
N PHE A 87 0.13 6.41 3.75
CA PHE A 87 -0.02 5.99 5.14
C PHE A 87 0.39 7.07 6.16
N ASP A 88 0.78 8.26 5.68
CA ASP A 88 0.95 9.48 6.49
C ASP A 88 -0.35 10.28 6.59
N LEU A 89 -1.34 9.98 5.74
CA LEU A 89 -2.68 10.54 5.84
C LEU A 89 -3.40 10.04 7.10
N ASP A 90 -4.53 10.68 7.43
CA ASP A 90 -5.40 10.21 8.51
C ASP A 90 -5.84 8.75 8.24
N GLU A 91 -5.52 7.86 9.14
CA GLU A 91 -5.84 6.43 9.04
C GLU A 91 -7.33 6.18 8.77
N ARG A 92 -8.22 7.06 9.28
CA ARG A 92 -9.67 6.94 9.07
C ARG A 92 -10.05 7.01 7.61
N LEU A 93 -9.34 7.80 6.80
CA LEU A 93 -9.62 7.95 5.37
C LEU A 93 -9.40 6.63 4.62
N ILE A 94 -8.28 5.96 4.87
CA ILE A 94 -7.96 4.67 4.24
C ILE A 94 -8.87 3.56 4.76
N LYS A 95 -9.17 3.58 6.06
CA LYS A 95 -10.07 2.60 6.68
C LYS A 95 -11.49 2.74 6.13
N ASN A 96 -12.01 3.98 6.02
CA ASN A 96 -13.30 4.25 5.41
C ASN A 96 -13.33 3.81 3.94
N LEU A 97 -12.28 4.11 3.16
CA LEU A 97 -12.17 3.64 1.78
C LEU A 97 -12.33 2.12 1.68
N CYS A 98 -11.70 1.36 2.58
CA CYS A 98 -11.81 -0.09 2.59
C CYS A 98 -13.22 -0.58 2.97
N PHE A 99 -13.92 0.11 3.88
CA PHE A 99 -15.29 -0.22 4.24
C PHE A 99 -16.30 0.20 3.18
N ASP A 100 -16.10 1.33 2.51
CA ASP A 100 -16.97 1.84 1.45
C ASP A 100 -16.86 0.99 0.16
N TYR A 101 -15.68 0.40 -0.09
CA TYR A 101 -15.40 -0.42 -1.27
C TYR A 101 -14.77 -1.78 -0.89
N PRO A 102 -15.50 -2.63 -0.14
CA PRO A 102 -14.93 -3.82 0.49
C PRO A 102 -14.40 -4.87 -0.50
N ASP A 103 -14.90 -4.89 -1.74
CA ASP A 103 -14.50 -5.88 -2.76
C ASP A 103 -13.22 -5.48 -3.52
N SER A 104 -12.78 -4.22 -3.45
CA SER A 104 -11.67 -3.73 -4.27
C SER A 104 -10.60 -3.00 -3.48
N ALA A 105 -10.98 -2.08 -2.58
CA ALA A 105 -10.03 -1.26 -1.86
C ALA A 105 -9.11 -2.08 -0.94
N PRO A 106 -9.58 -3.04 -0.12
CA PRO A 106 -8.71 -3.80 0.77
C PRO A 106 -7.59 -4.53 0.03
N VAL A 107 -7.86 -5.08 -1.16
CA VAL A 107 -6.87 -5.80 -1.98
C VAL A 107 -5.78 -4.85 -2.48
N ARG A 108 -6.17 -3.67 -2.97
CA ARG A 108 -5.21 -2.66 -3.46
C ARG A 108 -4.38 -2.08 -2.32
N ILE A 109 -5.02 -1.73 -1.22
CA ILE A 109 -4.32 -1.24 -0.02
C ILE A 109 -3.37 -2.30 0.53
N ALA A 110 -3.77 -3.58 0.60
CA ALA A 110 -2.93 -4.68 1.07
C ALA A 110 -1.63 -4.84 0.28
N SER A 111 -1.63 -4.48 -1.01
CA SER A 111 -0.42 -4.54 -1.84
C SER A 111 0.53 -3.35 -1.66
N MET A 112 0.12 -2.33 -0.89
CA MET A 112 0.83 -1.06 -0.70
C MET A 112 1.23 -0.80 0.75
N VAL A 113 0.62 -1.50 1.71
CA VAL A 113 0.89 -1.25 3.15
C VAL A 113 2.33 -1.57 3.52
N PRO A 114 2.93 -0.83 4.46
CA PRO A 114 4.18 -1.26 5.06
C PRO A 114 3.95 -2.59 5.78
N CYS A 115 4.78 -3.59 5.48
CA CYS A 115 4.67 -4.89 6.12
C CYS A 115 5.13 -4.85 7.59
N PHE A 116 6.02 -3.88 7.91
CA PHE A 116 6.60 -3.68 9.24
C PHE A 116 6.53 -2.20 9.61
N ASP A 117 6.42 -1.87 10.90
CA ASP A 117 6.21 -0.49 11.34
C ASP A 117 7.47 0.38 11.24
N THR A 118 8.65 -0.20 11.33
CA THR A 118 9.92 0.54 11.21
C THR A 118 10.93 -0.16 10.30
N PRO A 119 11.64 0.58 9.43
CA PRO A 119 12.69 0.00 8.57
C PRO A 119 13.92 -0.47 9.35
N GLU A 120 14.25 0.21 10.46
CA GLU A 120 15.45 -0.06 11.26
C GLU A 120 15.33 -1.33 12.08
N GLU A 121 14.10 -1.70 12.47
CA GLU A 121 13.80 -2.91 13.22
C GLU A 121 13.39 -4.09 12.34
N GLU A 122 13.49 -3.95 11.04
CA GLU A 122 12.98 -4.95 10.07
C GLU A 122 13.51 -6.37 10.27
N LYS A 123 14.75 -6.51 10.73
CA LYS A 123 15.36 -7.83 10.96
C LYS A 123 15.00 -8.42 12.33
N GLU A 124 14.64 -7.57 13.27
CA GLU A 124 14.40 -7.94 14.67
C GLU A 124 12.92 -7.95 15.05
N THR A 125 12.06 -7.34 14.19
CA THR A 125 10.63 -7.34 14.45
C THR A 125 10.07 -8.77 14.43
N GLU A 126 9.15 -9.04 15.33
CA GLU A 126 8.47 -10.32 15.43
C GLU A 126 6.99 -10.22 15.11
N GLN A 127 6.53 -9.12 14.56
CA GLN A 127 5.12 -8.93 14.19
C GLN A 127 4.96 -8.05 12.95
N PHE A 128 3.87 -8.29 12.26
CA PHE A 128 3.45 -7.43 11.15
C PHE A 128 3.04 -6.04 11.65
N SER A 129 3.10 -5.07 10.74
CA SER A 129 2.65 -3.71 11.01
C SER A 129 1.19 -3.66 11.45
N LYS A 130 0.84 -2.57 12.14
CA LYS A 130 -0.55 -2.29 12.52
C LYS A 130 -1.51 -2.30 11.32
N TRP A 131 -1.05 -1.93 10.12
CA TRP A 131 -1.85 -1.93 8.91
C TRP A 131 -2.15 -3.33 8.39
N VAL A 132 -1.14 -4.20 8.36
CA VAL A 132 -1.33 -5.61 7.98
C VAL A 132 -2.29 -6.28 8.96
N LEU A 133 -2.08 -6.10 10.27
CA LEU A 133 -2.94 -6.68 11.30
C LEU A 133 -4.39 -6.19 11.16
N TRP A 134 -4.58 -4.88 10.97
CA TRP A 134 -5.91 -4.31 10.76
C TRP A 134 -6.62 -4.88 9.51
N LEU A 135 -5.89 -5.03 8.39
CA LEU A 135 -6.44 -5.65 7.17
C LEU A 135 -6.85 -7.11 7.41
N LEU A 136 -6.03 -7.86 8.13
CA LEU A 136 -6.34 -9.26 8.46
C LEU A 136 -7.53 -9.38 9.41
N ASP A 137 -7.65 -8.49 10.39
CA ASP A 137 -8.79 -8.48 11.32
C ASP A 137 -10.12 -8.19 10.62
N ASN A 138 -10.14 -7.29 9.64
CA ASN A 138 -11.37 -6.82 9.01
C ASN A 138 -11.67 -7.52 7.67
N PHE A 139 -10.65 -7.88 6.90
CA PHE A 139 -10.77 -8.42 5.55
C PHE A 139 -10.00 -9.74 5.35
N GLY A 140 -9.49 -10.34 6.42
CA GLY A 140 -8.67 -11.55 6.38
C GLY A 140 -9.38 -12.80 5.84
N LYS A 141 -10.71 -12.82 5.72
CA LYS A 141 -11.46 -13.87 5.01
C LYS A 141 -11.25 -13.83 3.49
N GLN A 142 -10.96 -12.65 2.94
CA GLN A 142 -10.73 -12.48 1.51
C GLN A 142 -9.38 -13.05 1.11
N LYS A 143 -9.38 -14.04 0.21
CA LYS A 143 -8.16 -14.68 -0.29
C LYS A 143 -7.22 -13.66 -0.95
N ASP A 144 -7.79 -12.74 -1.73
CA ASP A 144 -7.01 -11.77 -2.51
C ASP A 144 -6.29 -10.75 -1.62
N VAL A 145 -6.88 -10.37 -0.48
CA VAL A 145 -6.21 -9.55 0.53
C VAL A 145 -4.97 -10.26 1.08
N ARG A 146 -5.11 -11.53 1.50
CA ARG A 146 -3.98 -12.32 2.00
C ARG A 146 -2.91 -12.54 0.92
N SER A 147 -3.32 -12.78 -0.34
CA SER A 147 -2.41 -12.91 -1.47
C SER A 147 -1.66 -11.61 -1.76
N SER A 148 -2.33 -10.46 -1.67
CA SER A 148 -1.70 -9.14 -1.85
C SER A 148 -0.68 -8.84 -0.75
N ILE A 149 -0.97 -9.18 0.50
CA ILE A 149 -0.01 -9.07 1.61
C ILE A 149 1.21 -9.96 1.34
N SER A 150 1.01 -11.23 0.92
CA SER A 150 2.12 -12.13 0.57
C SER A 150 2.97 -11.57 -0.57
N GLY A 151 2.35 -11.04 -1.63
CA GLY A 151 3.05 -10.43 -2.75
C GLY A 151 3.85 -9.19 -2.34
N ASN A 152 3.30 -8.36 -1.47
CA ASN A 152 3.97 -7.19 -0.93
C ASN A 152 5.15 -7.60 -0.02
N LEU A 153 4.97 -8.58 0.84
CA LEU A 153 6.01 -9.13 1.72
C LEU A 153 7.17 -9.76 0.95
N GLY A 154 6.88 -10.42 -0.18
CA GLY A 154 7.89 -11.01 -1.07
C GLY A 154 8.61 -10.01 -1.99
N SER A 155 8.14 -8.76 -2.05
CA SER A 155 8.72 -7.71 -2.90
C SER A 155 9.79 -6.94 -2.14
N PHE A 156 10.94 -7.58 -1.86
CA PHE A 156 12.07 -6.90 -1.21
C PHE A 156 13.38 -7.22 -1.93
N SER A 157 14.36 -6.34 -1.80
CA SER A 157 15.73 -6.57 -2.26
C SER A 157 16.64 -6.76 -1.05
N TRP A 158 17.64 -7.61 -1.20
CA TRP A 158 18.60 -7.88 -0.13
C TRP A 158 20.02 -7.96 -0.65
N THR A 159 20.97 -7.76 0.25
CA THR A 159 22.37 -8.03 0.02
C THR A 159 22.88 -8.98 1.12
N GLY A 160 23.66 -10.00 0.74
CA GLY A 160 24.20 -10.98 1.68
C GLY A 160 23.24 -12.14 1.99
N ASN A 161 23.19 -12.57 3.26
CA ASN A 161 22.37 -13.71 3.66
C ASN A 161 20.88 -13.33 3.76
N VAL A 162 20.02 -14.08 3.08
CA VAL A 162 18.56 -13.88 3.07
C VAL A 162 17.82 -14.55 4.23
N SER A 163 18.47 -15.54 4.90
CA SER A 163 17.83 -16.33 5.96
C SER A 163 17.19 -15.48 7.09
N PRO A 164 17.79 -14.38 7.57
CA PRO A 164 17.18 -13.56 8.62
C PRO A 164 15.80 -12.98 8.21
N TYR A 165 15.59 -12.72 6.92
CA TYR A 165 14.30 -12.22 6.43
C TYR A 165 13.22 -13.30 6.46
N TYR A 166 13.56 -14.54 6.08
CA TYR A 166 12.65 -15.68 6.19
C TYR A 166 12.33 -16.03 7.65
N GLU A 167 13.34 -16.04 8.52
CA GLU A 167 13.15 -16.26 9.96
C GLU A 167 12.21 -15.22 10.59
N ARG A 168 12.38 -13.94 10.23
CA ARG A 168 11.48 -12.86 10.64
C ARG A 168 10.05 -13.13 10.18
N ASN A 169 9.87 -13.43 8.88
CA ASN A 169 8.55 -13.70 8.32
C ASN A 169 7.88 -14.88 9.05
N ILE A 170 8.61 -15.96 9.30
CA ILE A 170 8.12 -17.11 10.07
C ILE A 170 7.62 -16.67 11.44
N LYS A 171 8.40 -15.89 12.19
CA LYS A 171 8.00 -15.41 13.52
C LYS A 171 6.71 -14.57 13.46
N CYS A 172 6.59 -13.70 12.44
CA CYS A 172 5.39 -12.90 12.23
C CYS A 172 4.17 -13.79 11.93
N PHE A 173 4.32 -14.81 11.08
CA PHE A 173 3.25 -15.75 10.77
C PHE A 173 2.89 -16.63 11.97
N GLU A 174 3.85 -17.05 12.79
CA GLU A 174 3.62 -17.84 14.00
C GLU A 174 2.65 -17.13 14.97
N LYS A 175 2.72 -15.80 15.09
CA LYS A 175 1.77 -15.02 15.90
C LYS A 175 0.34 -15.06 15.35
N LEU A 176 0.17 -15.26 14.05
CA LEU A 176 -1.14 -15.37 13.40
C LEU A 176 -1.78 -16.76 13.52
N LEU A 177 -1.06 -17.78 14.02
CA LEU A 177 -1.62 -19.13 14.21
C LEU A 177 -2.76 -19.18 15.24
N ASN A 178 -2.86 -18.17 16.09
CA ASN A 178 -3.95 -18.00 17.05
C ASN A 178 -4.96 -16.92 16.64
N HIS A 179 -4.93 -16.44 15.38
CA HIS A 179 -5.85 -15.42 14.91
C HIS A 179 -7.29 -15.90 14.96
N GLN A 180 -8.25 -14.99 15.25
CA GLN A 180 -9.67 -15.34 15.36
C GLN A 180 -10.27 -15.89 14.06
N ILE A 181 -9.80 -15.43 12.89
CA ILE A 181 -10.26 -15.83 11.55
C ILE A 181 -9.52 -17.12 11.14
N ALA A 182 -10.27 -18.19 10.83
CA ALA A 182 -9.70 -19.48 10.45
C ALA A 182 -8.84 -19.40 9.18
N GLU A 183 -9.30 -18.69 8.17
CA GLU A 183 -8.62 -18.52 6.89
C GLU A 183 -7.27 -17.79 7.04
N VAL A 184 -7.13 -16.93 8.05
CA VAL A 184 -5.85 -16.28 8.38
C VAL A 184 -4.90 -17.28 9.01
N ARG A 185 -5.38 -18.14 9.93
CA ARG A 185 -4.55 -19.20 10.53
C ARG A 185 -4.03 -20.19 9.49
N GLU A 186 -4.90 -20.65 8.59
CA GLU A 186 -4.55 -21.57 7.50
C GLU A 186 -3.53 -20.95 6.54
N TRP A 187 -3.73 -19.69 6.19
CA TRP A 187 -2.78 -18.93 5.37
C TRP A 187 -1.41 -18.79 6.06
N ALA A 188 -1.39 -18.43 7.33
CA ALA A 188 -0.16 -18.31 8.10
C ALA A 188 0.59 -19.65 8.18
N GLN A 189 -0.12 -20.76 8.44
CA GLN A 189 0.47 -22.10 8.48
C GLN A 189 1.11 -22.49 7.13
N LYS A 190 0.43 -22.15 6.02
CA LYS A 190 0.96 -22.38 4.68
C LYS A 190 2.22 -21.55 4.44
N CYS A 191 2.20 -20.26 4.75
CA CYS A 191 3.36 -19.38 4.56
C CYS A 191 4.57 -19.86 5.37
N ILE A 192 4.40 -20.27 6.63
CA ILE A 192 5.46 -20.87 7.45
C ILE A 192 6.04 -22.12 6.77
N SER A 193 5.17 -22.99 6.23
CA SER A 193 5.63 -24.20 5.54
C SER A 193 6.41 -23.90 4.27
N ASP A 194 6.03 -22.84 3.55
CA ASP A 194 6.68 -22.47 2.29
C ASP A 194 8.03 -21.76 2.56
N GLU A 195 8.10 -20.84 3.54
CA GLU A 195 9.34 -20.17 3.95
C GLU A 195 10.41 -21.16 4.50
N ARG A 196 9.99 -22.23 5.18
CA ARG A 196 10.91 -23.25 5.70
C ARG A 196 11.54 -24.16 4.64
N LYS A 197 11.08 -24.09 3.38
CA LYS A 197 11.65 -24.85 2.26
C LYS A 197 12.72 -24.09 1.49
N LEU A 198 12.84 -22.79 1.73
CA LEU A 198 13.79 -21.88 1.08
C LEU A 198 15.11 -21.83 1.85
#